data_66db5c721378486faa18a86e9c97f45d
#
_entry.id   66db5c721378486faa18a86e9c97f45d
#
_cell.length_a   1.000
_cell.length_b   1.000
_cell.length_c   1.000
_cell.angle_alpha   90.00
_cell.angle_beta   90.00
_cell.angle_gamma   90.00
#
_symmetry.space_group_name_H-M   'P 1'
#
loop_
_entity.id
_entity.type
_entity.pdbx_description
1 polymer ?
#
loop_
_entity_poly.entity_id
_entity_poly.type
_entity_poly.pdbx_seq_one_letter_code
_entity_poly.pdbx_strand_id
1 'polypeptide(L)'
;MKLGRVLSLTACSVLAASSLFAGSSTMNFPNVYEKECQGCHGPIHQGGVGSDLRPDALKKKERHVLRDAIMNGMQNTAMPKWDHMFSKDDADGMVDWLMDWKDNTNFKLDLDEIKGTWTKLADREELAKKYPNAVDTKSVLDVTFATERDASLVDFIDSTNGKVLSRHKAGFAVHVTVTNKTNPRYAYSISRSGRLTMFDIAAPGQPALASVQVGYESRGLAVSPDGKYVIAGNYTPGGAVLCDAMTLEPLKAYDTSAVINMKGQIESSRVASLADTPYGPYFAMALKDAGRVYIIDYSKPNFPIVGDVPNIGEVLHDAFLNEDKGEDFGRYFMIASQGSDVMGIVDYKEKNLAAKVYTGDKTKPHPGQGSSWFNKTMGKQLHATVSMNVGLVVVWDSNWEIVKKIETSGGGLFIGTAPDTPYLWADTVIGSPETYNEVYLINKETLETDKIVKVGKKEGQLIDAKTKKVLQTWDATQYETVTFPESDPQIGKDKIVKYTDKLGEKVKEPVQPRLLHAEPANHGKWTMISEWTTGRIGIYESDSGKFIKYINNLTTPTFTYSVEHRQHIPGA
;
A
#
# COMPACT_ATOMS: atom_id res chain seq x y z
N MET A 1 76.43 -61.53 -0.73
CA MET A 1 76.13 -60.52 -1.75
C MET A 1 74.68 -60.66 -2.14
N LYS A 2 73.96 -59.55 -2.15
CA LYS A 2 72.58 -59.25 -2.60
C LYS A 2 71.48 -59.54 -1.57
N LEU A 3 71.00 -58.42 -1.06
CA LEU A 3 69.76 -58.17 -0.35
C LEU A 3 68.51 -58.58 -1.15
N GLY A 4 67.54 -59.16 -0.47
CA GLY A 4 66.16 -59.27 -0.92
C GLY A 4 65.22 -58.64 0.09
N ARG A 5 64.61 -57.56 -0.27
CA ARG A 5 63.62 -56.81 0.56
C ARG A 5 62.32 -57.59 0.62
N VAL A 6 61.83 -57.78 1.81
CA VAL A 6 60.45 -58.22 2.10
C VAL A 6 59.56 -57.02 2.04
N LEU A 7 58.52 -57.02 1.17
CA LEU A 7 57.45 -56.05 1.15
C LEU A 7 56.36 -56.53 2.10
N SER A 8 56.10 -55.72 3.14
CA SER A 8 54.96 -55.83 4.02
C SER A 8 53.73 -55.11 3.34
N LEU A 9 52.69 -55.87 3.04
CA LEU A 9 51.43 -55.35 2.65
C LEU A 9 50.63 -54.93 3.88
N THR A 10 50.50 -53.62 4.06
CA THR A 10 49.58 -53.06 5.04
C THR A 10 48.25 -52.83 4.31
N ALA A 11 47.20 -53.55 4.70
CA ALA A 11 45.84 -53.35 4.21
C ALA A 11 45.30 -52.06 4.80
N CYS A 12 45.10 -51.02 3.95
CA CYS A 12 44.33 -49.84 4.28
C CYS A 12 42.84 -50.18 4.08
N SER A 13 42.14 -50.35 5.19
CA SER A 13 40.69 -50.38 5.20
C SER A 13 40.16 -48.96 4.91
N VAL A 14 39.66 -48.76 3.68
CA VAL A 14 38.90 -47.55 3.29
C VAL A 14 37.52 -47.68 3.93
N LEU A 15 37.31 -46.94 5.02
CA LEU A 15 35.98 -46.62 5.49
C LEU A 15 35.32 -45.74 4.45
N ALA A 16 34.44 -46.32 3.63
CA ALA A 16 33.50 -45.58 2.80
C ALA A 16 32.50 -44.89 3.75
N ALA A 17 32.74 -43.61 4.03
CA ALA A 17 31.72 -42.76 4.56
C ALA A 17 30.66 -42.62 3.47
N SER A 18 29.55 -43.33 3.65
CA SER A 18 28.30 -43.07 2.90
C SER A 18 27.82 -41.66 3.24
N SER A 19 28.23 -40.67 2.46
CA SER A 19 27.56 -39.41 2.39
C SER A 19 26.13 -39.69 1.91
N LEU A 20 25.18 -39.61 2.81
CA LEU A 20 23.77 -39.48 2.49
C LEU A 20 23.66 -38.31 1.54
N PHE A 21 23.47 -38.58 0.27
CA PHE A 21 23.00 -37.59 -0.69
C PHE A 21 21.61 -37.17 -0.24
N ALA A 22 21.51 -36.06 0.48
CA ALA A 22 20.32 -35.25 0.49
C ALA A 22 20.07 -34.90 -0.97
N GLY A 23 18.92 -35.24 -1.53
CA GLY A 23 18.57 -34.93 -2.90
C GLY A 23 18.78 -33.43 -3.11
N SER A 24 19.67 -33.06 -4.03
CA SER A 24 19.86 -31.65 -4.35
C SER A 24 18.59 -31.19 -5.07
N SER A 25 17.87 -30.24 -4.47
CA SER A 25 16.77 -29.58 -5.13
C SER A 25 17.24 -29.02 -6.48
N THR A 26 16.47 -29.25 -7.53
CA THR A 26 16.71 -28.67 -8.86
C THR A 26 16.13 -27.26 -8.97
N MET A 27 15.51 -26.75 -7.91
CA MET A 27 14.83 -25.47 -7.86
C MET A 27 15.81 -24.29 -7.91
N ASN A 28 15.54 -23.32 -8.75
CA ASN A 28 16.29 -22.06 -8.79
C ASN A 28 15.76 -21.10 -7.71
N PHE A 29 16.29 -21.20 -6.48
CA PHE A 29 15.85 -20.44 -5.33
C PHE A 29 15.88 -18.92 -5.52
N PRO A 30 16.91 -18.29 -6.14
CA PRO A 30 16.88 -16.86 -6.45
C PRO A 30 15.67 -16.46 -7.29
N ASN A 31 15.36 -17.21 -8.35
CA ASN A 31 14.22 -16.92 -9.23
C ASN A 31 12.88 -17.12 -8.51
N VAL A 32 12.76 -18.18 -7.71
CA VAL A 32 11.55 -18.42 -6.89
C VAL A 32 11.38 -17.32 -5.85
N TYR A 33 12.45 -16.94 -5.18
CA TYR A 33 12.41 -15.85 -4.21
C TYR A 33 11.94 -14.53 -4.86
N GLU A 34 12.52 -14.16 -5.98
CA GLU A 34 12.17 -12.95 -6.72
C GLU A 34 10.68 -12.91 -7.12
N LYS A 35 10.14 -14.05 -7.54
CA LYS A 35 8.76 -14.13 -8.02
C LYS A 35 7.74 -14.21 -6.90
N GLU A 36 8.02 -15.00 -5.87
CA GLU A 36 7.02 -15.45 -4.91
C GLU A 36 7.21 -14.89 -3.49
N CYS A 37 8.45 -14.60 -3.10
CA CYS A 37 8.79 -14.25 -1.72
C CYS A 37 9.15 -12.77 -1.54
N GLN A 38 9.88 -12.22 -2.50
CA GLN A 38 10.48 -10.88 -2.46
C GLN A 38 9.46 -9.79 -2.14
N GLY A 39 8.24 -9.93 -2.60
CA GLY A 39 7.23 -8.93 -2.42
C GLY A 39 6.78 -8.68 -1.00
N CYS A 40 6.86 -9.69 -0.18
CA CYS A 40 6.59 -9.55 1.24
C CYS A 40 7.87 -9.39 2.06
N HIS A 41 8.94 -10.09 1.65
CA HIS A 41 10.18 -10.19 2.40
C HIS A 41 11.30 -9.27 1.92
N GLY A 42 11.05 -8.47 0.87
CA GLY A 42 11.99 -7.50 0.30
C GLY A 42 13.06 -8.13 -0.61
N PRO A 43 13.59 -7.35 -1.59
CA PRO A 43 14.53 -7.86 -2.60
C PRO A 43 15.89 -8.29 -2.04
N ILE A 44 16.23 -7.85 -0.84
CA ILE A 44 17.46 -8.18 -0.12
C ILE A 44 17.16 -8.87 1.22
N HIS A 45 16.03 -9.56 1.28
CA HIS A 45 15.59 -10.32 2.45
C HIS A 45 15.31 -9.50 3.73
N GLN A 46 15.34 -8.17 3.65
CA GLN A 46 15.25 -7.25 4.79
C GLN A 46 13.89 -7.19 5.49
N GLY A 47 12.91 -7.91 4.96
CA GLY A 47 11.54 -7.83 5.42
C GLY A 47 10.77 -6.68 4.77
N GLY A 48 9.53 -6.52 5.20
CA GLY A 48 8.58 -5.54 4.72
C GLY A 48 7.22 -5.84 5.33
N VAL A 49 6.27 -6.28 4.52
CA VAL A 49 5.01 -6.88 5.00
C VAL A 49 5.29 -8.21 5.71
N GLY A 50 6.22 -9.00 5.15
CA GLY A 50 6.75 -10.21 5.76
C GLY A 50 7.94 -9.91 6.67
N SER A 51 8.34 -10.92 7.43
CA SER A 51 9.49 -10.84 8.35
C SER A 51 10.79 -10.65 7.58
N ASP A 52 11.79 -10.08 8.26
CA ASP A 52 13.20 -10.12 7.85
C ASP A 52 13.68 -11.57 7.74
N LEU A 53 14.19 -11.93 6.55
CA LEU A 53 14.72 -13.25 6.24
C LEU A 53 16.26 -13.27 6.10
N ARG A 54 16.95 -12.20 6.50
CA ARG A 54 18.41 -12.19 6.53
C ARG A 54 18.95 -13.19 7.56
N PRO A 55 20.16 -13.74 7.37
CA PRO A 55 20.71 -14.77 8.24
C PRO A 55 20.66 -14.44 9.73
N ASP A 56 20.95 -13.18 10.11
CA ASP A 56 20.95 -12.77 11.51
C ASP A 56 19.56 -12.79 12.16
N ALA A 57 18.50 -12.55 11.40
CA ALA A 57 17.13 -12.69 11.87
C ALA A 57 16.71 -14.16 11.94
N LEU A 58 17.13 -14.98 10.96
CA LEU A 58 16.77 -16.38 10.87
C LEU A 58 17.50 -17.27 11.87
N LYS A 59 18.77 -16.99 12.21
CA LYS A 59 19.58 -17.73 13.21
C LYS A 59 18.91 -17.89 14.58
N LYS A 60 17.91 -17.04 14.87
CA LYS A 60 17.15 -17.10 16.13
C LYS A 60 16.04 -18.16 16.13
N LYS A 61 15.83 -18.85 15.00
CA LYS A 61 14.76 -19.84 14.80
C LYS A 61 15.36 -21.17 14.38
N GLU A 62 14.75 -22.26 14.82
CA GLU A 62 15.16 -23.58 14.39
C GLU A 62 14.80 -23.83 12.92
N ARG A 63 15.65 -24.56 12.20
CA ARG A 63 15.51 -24.81 10.75
C ARG A 63 14.14 -25.42 10.39
N HIS A 64 13.66 -26.38 11.17
CA HIS A 64 12.35 -26.99 10.92
C HIS A 64 11.19 -26.01 11.05
N VAL A 65 11.28 -25.02 11.95
CA VAL A 65 10.25 -23.97 12.09
C VAL A 65 10.20 -23.09 10.84
N LEU A 66 11.35 -22.77 10.26
CA LEU A 66 11.45 -22.00 9.02
C LEU A 66 10.89 -22.79 7.83
N ARG A 67 11.26 -24.06 7.68
CA ARG A 67 10.71 -24.96 6.67
C ARG A 67 9.19 -25.08 6.80
N ASP A 68 8.70 -25.33 8.01
CA ASP A 68 7.27 -25.50 8.25
C ASP A 68 6.48 -24.21 7.99
N ALA A 69 7.09 -23.03 8.20
CA ALA A 69 6.51 -21.76 7.80
C ALA A 69 6.38 -21.63 6.27
N ILE A 70 7.31 -22.15 5.49
CA ILE A 70 7.19 -22.21 4.02
C ILE A 70 6.09 -23.21 3.65
N MET A 71 6.14 -24.43 4.17
CA MET A 71 5.21 -25.49 3.78
C MET A 71 3.76 -25.20 4.15
N ASN A 72 3.52 -24.73 5.37
CA ASN A 72 2.20 -24.61 5.96
C ASN A 72 1.66 -23.18 6.03
N GLY A 73 2.50 -22.17 5.66
CA GLY A 73 2.20 -20.78 5.91
C GLY A 73 2.22 -20.44 7.40
N MET A 74 1.80 -19.25 7.74
CA MET A 74 1.68 -18.81 9.14
C MET A 74 0.25 -18.35 9.41
N GLN A 75 -0.42 -19.02 10.34
CA GLN A 75 -1.78 -18.68 10.73
C GLN A 75 -1.90 -17.22 11.16
N ASN A 76 -3.01 -16.58 10.79
CA ASN A 76 -3.30 -15.17 11.10
C ASN A 76 -2.29 -14.15 10.52
N THR A 77 -1.53 -14.55 9.51
CA THR A 77 -0.61 -13.66 8.77
C THR A 77 -0.88 -13.70 7.27
N ALA A 78 -0.22 -12.83 6.52
CA ALA A 78 -0.29 -12.84 5.06
C ALA A 78 0.65 -13.90 4.43
N MET A 79 1.41 -14.66 5.23
CA MET A 79 2.30 -15.72 4.72
C MET A 79 1.46 -16.93 4.29
N PRO A 80 1.32 -17.21 2.99
CA PRO A 80 0.56 -18.36 2.50
C PRO A 80 1.36 -19.65 2.68
N LYS A 81 0.69 -20.79 2.55
CA LYS A 81 1.34 -22.08 2.42
C LYS A 81 1.87 -22.27 1.00
N TRP A 82 3.00 -22.94 0.88
CA TRP A 82 3.68 -23.19 -0.40
C TRP A 82 3.88 -24.69 -0.70
N ASP A 83 3.12 -25.56 -0.01
CA ASP A 83 3.18 -27.03 -0.15
C ASP A 83 2.85 -27.54 -1.57
N HIS A 84 2.19 -26.71 -2.38
CA HIS A 84 1.90 -26.99 -3.78
C HIS A 84 3.10 -26.75 -4.71
N MET A 85 4.06 -25.93 -4.30
CA MET A 85 5.25 -25.56 -5.08
C MET A 85 6.52 -26.24 -4.55
N PHE A 86 6.63 -26.41 -3.23
CA PHE A 86 7.80 -26.92 -2.57
C PHE A 86 7.56 -28.35 -2.05
N SER A 87 8.46 -29.28 -2.35
CA SER A 87 8.66 -30.46 -1.51
C SER A 87 9.33 -30.08 -0.18
N LYS A 88 9.38 -30.99 0.78
CA LYS A 88 10.13 -30.72 2.02
C LYS A 88 11.62 -30.44 1.78
N ASP A 89 12.20 -31.16 0.83
CA ASP A 89 13.62 -30.99 0.48
C ASP A 89 13.85 -29.64 -0.22
N ASP A 90 12.91 -29.18 -1.05
CA ASP A 90 12.96 -27.84 -1.66
C ASP A 90 12.82 -26.75 -0.61
N ALA A 91 11.90 -26.90 0.35
CA ALA A 91 11.73 -25.95 1.44
C ALA A 91 12.95 -25.89 2.36
N ASP A 92 13.56 -27.04 2.65
CA ASP A 92 14.81 -27.11 3.38
C ASP A 92 15.96 -26.45 2.59
N GLY A 93 16.03 -26.67 1.27
CA GLY A 93 17.00 -26.02 0.38
C GLY A 93 16.80 -24.49 0.32
N MET A 94 15.56 -24.02 0.28
CA MET A 94 15.24 -22.58 0.36
C MET A 94 15.71 -21.97 1.68
N VAL A 95 15.50 -22.67 2.81
CA VAL A 95 15.98 -22.22 4.12
C VAL A 95 17.50 -22.14 4.12
N ASP A 96 18.20 -23.16 3.59
CA ASP A 96 19.66 -23.16 3.50
C ASP A 96 20.17 -22.01 2.62
N TRP A 97 19.55 -21.78 1.48
CA TRP A 97 19.89 -20.67 0.60
C TRP A 97 19.69 -19.29 1.29
N LEU A 98 18.61 -19.10 2.02
CA LEU A 98 18.38 -17.90 2.83
C LEU A 98 19.41 -17.74 3.95
N MET A 99 19.78 -18.83 4.61
CA MET A 99 20.77 -18.81 5.70
C MET A 99 22.21 -18.56 5.22
N ASP A 100 22.52 -18.94 3.99
CA ASP A 100 23.83 -18.71 3.36
C ASP A 100 23.91 -17.36 2.64
N TRP A 101 22.79 -16.63 2.53
CA TRP A 101 22.76 -15.34 1.86
C TRP A 101 23.71 -14.34 2.53
N LYS A 102 24.54 -13.70 1.71
CA LYS A 102 25.50 -12.70 2.17
C LYS A 102 25.03 -11.33 1.73
N ASP A 103 24.81 -10.46 2.71
CA ASP A 103 24.55 -9.06 2.45
C ASP A 103 25.84 -8.37 2.01
N ASN A 104 26.02 -8.28 0.70
CA ASN A 104 27.13 -7.53 0.11
C ASN A 104 26.69 -6.12 -0.32
N THR A 105 25.48 -5.71 0.02
CA THR A 105 24.87 -4.49 -0.48
C THR A 105 25.04 -3.36 0.52
N ASN A 106 25.83 -2.39 0.17
CA ASN A 106 25.93 -1.12 0.88
C ASN A 106 24.80 -0.22 0.40
N PHE A 107 23.56 -0.47 0.86
CA PHE A 107 22.38 0.26 0.45
C PHE A 107 22.38 1.67 1.03
N LYS A 108 22.90 2.59 0.26
CA LYS A 108 22.70 4.02 0.45
C LYS A 108 21.78 4.56 -0.63
N LEU A 109 21.03 5.59 -0.32
CA LEU A 109 20.36 6.41 -1.33
C LEU A 109 21.42 7.21 -2.09
N ASP A 110 21.88 6.64 -3.21
CA ASP A 110 22.81 7.30 -4.11
C ASP A 110 22.03 7.90 -5.28
N LEU A 111 22.06 9.23 -5.41
CA LEU A 111 21.32 9.95 -6.43
C LEU A 111 21.82 9.63 -7.85
N ASP A 112 23.12 9.37 -8.03
CA ASP A 112 23.67 9.07 -9.36
C ASP A 112 23.32 7.65 -9.79
N GLU A 113 23.31 6.68 -8.86
CA GLU A 113 22.80 5.34 -9.13
C GLU A 113 21.32 5.39 -9.51
N ILE A 114 20.49 6.12 -8.76
CA ILE A 114 19.06 6.30 -9.03
C ILE A 114 18.86 6.94 -10.41
N LYS A 115 19.60 7.99 -10.76
CA LYS A 115 19.56 8.60 -12.10
C LYS A 115 19.91 7.62 -13.20
N GLY A 116 20.85 6.71 -12.97
CA GLY A 116 21.22 5.64 -13.90
C GLY A 116 20.07 4.68 -14.23
N THR A 117 19.03 4.60 -13.41
CA THR A 117 17.85 3.74 -13.62
C THR A 117 16.69 4.46 -14.31
N TRP A 118 16.79 5.79 -14.44
CA TRP A 118 15.74 6.58 -15.08
C TRP A 118 15.62 6.23 -16.57
N THR A 119 14.39 6.04 -17.02
CA THR A 119 14.10 5.63 -18.40
C THR A 119 12.90 6.39 -18.94
N LYS A 120 13.06 7.06 -20.07
CA LYS A 120 11.96 7.60 -20.87
C LYS A 120 11.33 6.45 -21.68
N LEU A 121 10.03 6.23 -21.53
CA LEU A 121 9.29 5.13 -22.18
C LEU A 121 8.48 5.61 -23.38
N ALA A 122 7.95 6.83 -23.32
CA ALA A 122 7.20 7.45 -24.40
C ALA A 122 7.46 8.96 -24.45
N ASP A 123 7.16 9.59 -25.57
CA ASP A 123 7.28 11.04 -25.73
C ASP A 123 6.01 11.73 -25.22
N ARG A 124 6.12 12.32 -24.04
CA ARG A 124 5.04 13.04 -23.36
C ARG A 124 4.49 14.20 -24.21
N GLU A 125 5.37 14.98 -24.85
CA GLU A 125 4.97 16.17 -25.60
C GLU A 125 4.29 15.80 -26.91
N GLU A 126 4.77 14.75 -27.58
CA GLU A 126 4.13 14.21 -28.76
C GLU A 126 2.72 13.69 -28.44
N LEU A 127 2.59 12.91 -27.34
CA LEU A 127 1.29 12.39 -26.89
C LEU A 127 0.34 13.51 -26.49
N ALA A 128 0.82 14.53 -25.76
CA ALA A 128 0.00 15.66 -25.36
C ALA A 128 -0.49 16.49 -26.57
N LYS A 129 0.35 16.65 -27.59
CA LYS A 129 -0.01 17.33 -28.84
C LYS A 129 -1.00 16.52 -29.66
N LYS A 130 -0.81 15.20 -29.73
CA LYS A 130 -1.66 14.30 -30.52
C LYS A 130 -3.03 14.06 -29.85
N TYR A 131 -3.06 14.00 -28.53
CA TYR A 131 -4.24 13.75 -27.73
C TYR A 131 -4.42 14.86 -26.68
N PRO A 132 -4.87 16.06 -27.07
CA PRO A 132 -4.99 17.20 -26.14
C PRO A 132 -6.07 16.99 -25.07
N ASN A 133 -7.04 16.13 -25.34
CA ASN A 133 -8.13 15.77 -24.42
C ASN A 133 -8.11 14.26 -24.15
N ALA A 134 -8.80 13.84 -23.10
CA ALA A 134 -9.03 12.43 -22.83
C ALA A 134 -9.76 11.76 -24.01
N VAL A 135 -9.31 10.53 -24.39
CA VAL A 135 -9.88 9.81 -25.54
C VAL A 135 -10.79 8.66 -25.12
N ASP A 136 -10.51 8.04 -23.99
CA ASP A 136 -11.27 6.87 -23.49
C ASP A 136 -12.40 7.27 -22.54
N THR A 137 -12.38 8.52 -22.03
CA THR A 137 -13.38 9.11 -21.14
C THR A 137 -13.73 10.53 -21.61
N LYS A 138 -14.78 11.14 -21.06
CA LYS A 138 -15.12 12.54 -21.35
C LYS A 138 -14.13 13.53 -20.76
N SER A 139 -13.53 13.17 -19.63
CA SER A 139 -12.54 13.96 -18.91
C SER A 139 -11.56 13.03 -18.21
N VAL A 140 -10.30 13.47 -17.99
CA VAL A 140 -9.36 12.76 -17.10
C VAL A 140 -9.87 12.68 -15.67
N LEU A 141 -10.78 13.57 -15.27
CA LEU A 141 -11.43 13.52 -13.96
C LEU A 141 -12.38 12.33 -13.80
N ASP A 142 -12.86 11.77 -14.92
CA ASP A 142 -13.69 10.57 -14.92
C ASP A 142 -12.90 9.26 -14.77
N VAL A 143 -11.61 9.33 -14.43
CA VAL A 143 -10.76 8.15 -14.24
C VAL A 143 -10.60 7.84 -12.75
N THR A 144 -10.73 6.56 -12.42
CA THR A 144 -10.36 6.00 -11.12
C THR A 144 -9.27 4.96 -11.33
N PHE A 145 -8.25 4.98 -10.48
CA PHE A 145 -7.22 3.94 -10.46
C PHE A 145 -7.62 2.84 -9.49
N ALA A 146 -7.38 1.59 -9.86
CA ALA A 146 -7.36 0.49 -8.91
C ALA A 146 -5.93 -0.07 -8.83
N THR A 147 -5.41 -0.15 -7.62
CA THR A 147 -4.12 -0.76 -7.34
C THR A 147 -4.33 -2.24 -7.06
N GLU A 148 -3.85 -3.08 -7.96
CA GLU A 148 -3.88 -4.53 -7.81
C GLU A 148 -2.54 -5.03 -7.26
N ARG A 149 -2.44 -5.01 -5.93
CA ARG A 149 -1.17 -5.20 -5.24
C ARG A 149 -0.49 -6.53 -5.57
N ASP A 150 -1.19 -7.65 -5.39
CA ASP A 150 -0.59 -8.97 -5.54
C ASP A 150 -0.35 -9.31 -7.04
N ALA A 151 -1.10 -8.68 -7.95
CA ALA A 151 -0.92 -8.80 -9.40
C ALA A 151 0.13 -7.84 -9.96
N SER A 152 0.62 -6.89 -9.17
CA SER A 152 1.60 -5.88 -9.61
C SER A 152 1.08 -4.94 -10.70
N LEU A 153 -0.23 -4.67 -10.71
CA LEU A 153 -0.92 -3.90 -11.73
C LEU A 153 -1.52 -2.60 -11.19
N VAL A 154 -1.65 -1.64 -12.08
CA VAL A 154 -2.54 -0.49 -11.94
C VAL A 154 -3.60 -0.59 -13.03
N ASP A 155 -4.86 -0.61 -12.65
CA ASP A 155 -5.98 -0.53 -13.56
C ASP A 155 -6.49 0.90 -13.65
N PHE A 156 -6.79 1.33 -14.86
CA PHE A 156 -7.46 2.59 -15.15
C PHE A 156 -8.92 2.28 -15.46
N ILE A 157 -9.84 2.92 -14.75
CA ILE A 157 -11.27 2.63 -14.78
C ILE A 157 -12.03 3.91 -15.09
N ASP A 158 -12.98 3.85 -16.01
CA ASP A 158 -13.97 4.93 -16.21
C ASP A 158 -14.93 4.93 -15.02
N SER A 159 -14.83 5.94 -14.15
CA SER A 159 -15.63 6.09 -12.95
C SER A 159 -17.10 6.37 -13.24
N THR A 160 -17.48 6.74 -14.46
CA THR A 160 -18.88 7.02 -14.82
C THR A 160 -19.68 5.76 -15.16
N ASN A 161 -19.01 4.69 -15.59
CA ASN A 161 -19.66 3.45 -16.01
C ASN A 161 -18.99 2.17 -15.46
N GLY A 162 -17.81 2.28 -14.83
CA GLY A 162 -17.07 1.14 -14.25
C GLY A 162 -16.32 0.27 -15.26
N LYS A 163 -16.11 0.76 -16.49
CA LYS A 163 -15.35 0.04 -17.51
C LYS A 163 -13.85 0.13 -17.20
N VAL A 164 -13.16 -1.00 -17.19
CA VAL A 164 -11.69 -1.03 -17.17
C VAL A 164 -11.18 -0.58 -18.54
N LEU A 165 -10.42 0.50 -18.58
CA LEU A 165 -9.88 1.12 -19.80
C LEU A 165 -8.57 0.44 -20.22
N SER A 166 -7.65 0.29 -19.28
CA SER A 166 -6.36 -0.37 -19.49
C SER A 166 -5.76 -0.88 -18.17
N ARG A 167 -4.71 -1.67 -18.28
CA ARG A 167 -3.94 -2.27 -17.17
C ARG A 167 -2.46 -2.18 -17.44
N HIS A 168 -1.69 -1.82 -16.42
CA HIS A 168 -0.26 -1.65 -16.56
C HIS A 168 0.52 -2.21 -15.39
N LYS A 169 1.64 -2.85 -15.68
CA LYS A 169 2.66 -3.18 -14.68
C LYS A 169 3.34 -1.92 -14.19
N ALA A 170 3.35 -1.75 -12.90
CA ALA A 170 4.00 -0.60 -12.29
C ALA A 170 5.02 -1.02 -11.22
N GLY A 171 5.65 -2.18 -11.42
CA GLY A 171 6.58 -2.80 -10.48
C GLY A 171 5.89 -3.73 -9.49
N PHE A 172 6.68 -4.53 -8.78
CA PHE A 172 6.16 -5.53 -7.86
C PHE A 172 5.37 -4.90 -6.71
N ALA A 173 4.22 -5.47 -6.41
CA ALA A 173 3.32 -5.06 -5.33
C ALA A 173 3.06 -3.55 -5.34
N VAL A 174 2.40 -3.07 -6.40
CA VAL A 174 1.98 -1.66 -6.51
C VAL A 174 1.27 -1.23 -5.23
N HIS A 175 1.65 -0.06 -4.71
CA HIS A 175 1.17 0.37 -3.40
C HIS A 175 0.17 1.52 -3.49
N VAL A 176 0.53 2.59 -4.16
CA VAL A 176 -0.33 3.78 -4.32
C VAL A 176 -0.13 4.41 -5.70
N THR A 177 -1.18 4.99 -6.25
CA THR A 177 -1.16 5.78 -7.48
C THR A 177 -1.87 7.10 -7.22
N VAL A 178 -1.25 8.23 -7.60
CA VAL A 178 -1.77 9.58 -7.40
C VAL A 178 -1.67 10.39 -8.70
N THR A 179 -2.35 11.52 -8.77
CA THR A 179 -2.30 12.43 -9.92
C THR A 179 -1.56 13.74 -9.61
N ASN A 180 -1.11 14.38 -10.67
CA ASN A 180 -0.64 15.76 -10.61
C ASN A 180 -1.83 16.70 -10.36
N LYS A 181 -1.76 17.48 -9.29
CA LYS A 181 -2.85 18.38 -8.88
C LYS A 181 -3.13 19.52 -9.89
N THR A 182 -2.08 20.02 -10.54
CA THR A 182 -2.20 21.11 -11.55
C THR A 182 -2.55 20.59 -12.92
N ASN A 183 -2.09 19.38 -13.27
CA ASN A 183 -2.36 18.74 -14.53
C ASN A 183 -2.74 17.27 -14.31
N PRO A 184 -4.01 16.96 -13.99
CA PRO A 184 -4.46 15.62 -13.67
C PRO A 184 -4.35 14.60 -14.82
N ARG A 185 -3.91 15.06 -15.99
CA ARG A 185 -3.52 14.19 -17.11
C ARG A 185 -2.41 13.20 -16.72
N TYR A 186 -1.54 13.57 -15.77
CA TYR A 186 -0.40 12.76 -15.39
C TYR A 186 -0.61 12.08 -14.06
N ALA A 187 -0.42 10.76 -14.04
CA ALA A 187 -0.50 9.93 -12.86
C ALA A 187 0.86 9.30 -12.54
N TYR A 188 1.08 9.03 -11.25
CA TYR A 188 2.33 8.46 -10.73
C TYR A 188 2.00 7.27 -9.85
N SER A 189 2.69 6.16 -10.07
CA SER A 189 2.50 4.95 -9.27
C SER A 189 3.81 4.52 -8.64
N ILE A 190 3.78 4.18 -7.35
CA ILE A 190 4.91 3.60 -6.62
C ILE A 190 4.63 2.15 -6.26
N SER A 191 5.61 1.29 -6.49
CA SER A 191 5.55 -0.11 -6.09
C SER A 191 6.39 -0.40 -4.85
N ARG A 192 6.10 -1.48 -4.16
CA ARG A 192 6.91 -1.95 -3.04
C ARG A 192 8.34 -2.30 -3.44
N SER A 193 8.57 -2.69 -4.68
CA SER A 193 9.93 -2.91 -5.21
C SER A 193 10.68 -1.61 -5.53
N GLY A 194 10.14 -0.44 -5.21
CA GLY A 194 10.82 0.85 -5.38
C GLY A 194 10.75 1.44 -6.78
N ARG A 195 9.91 0.93 -7.66
CA ARG A 195 9.71 1.50 -8.99
C ARG A 195 8.66 2.59 -8.96
N LEU A 196 9.05 3.80 -9.35
CA LEU A 196 8.17 4.92 -9.62
C LEU A 196 7.90 4.99 -11.13
N THR A 197 6.63 5.05 -11.54
CA THR A 197 6.20 5.08 -12.93
C THR A 197 5.24 6.22 -13.16
N MET A 198 5.42 6.97 -14.26
CA MET A 198 4.54 8.05 -14.70
C MET A 198 3.67 7.59 -15.87
N PHE A 199 2.40 7.97 -15.89
CA PHE A 199 1.43 7.63 -16.95
C PHE A 199 0.78 8.88 -17.53
N ASP A 200 0.35 8.79 -18.80
CA ASP A 200 -0.55 9.75 -19.46
C ASP A 200 -1.96 9.18 -19.52
N ILE A 201 -2.84 9.63 -18.62
CA ILE A 201 -4.21 9.10 -18.54
C ILE A 201 -5.18 9.69 -19.53
N ALA A 202 -4.77 10.68 -20.32
CA ALA A 202 -5.57 11.23 -21.42
C ALA A 202 -5.37 10.49 -22.74
N ALA A 203 -4.17 9.92 -22.96
CA ALA A 203 -3.86 9.21 -24.19
C ALA A 203 -4.52 7.82 -24.23
N PRO A 204 -4.79 7.26 -25.45
CA PRO A 204 -5.39 5.94 -25.57
C PRO A 204 -4.54 4.86 -24.92
N GLY A 205 -5.18 3.99 -24.12
CA GLY A 205 -4.51 2.92 -23.41
C GLY A 205 -3.62 3.39 -22.25
N GLN A 206 -3.69 4.67 -21.84
CA GLN A 206 -3.01 5.26 -20.68
C GLN A 206 -1.52 4.87 -20.55
N PRO A 207 -0.67 5.14 -21.56
CA PRO A 207 0.68 4.63 -21.62
C PRO A 207 1.59 5.15 -20.51
N ALA A 208 2.55 4.31 -20.08
CA ALA A 208 3.65 4.75 -19.23
C ALA A 208 4.60 5.67 -20.01
N LEU A 209 4.96 6.81 -19.41
CA LEU A 209 5.81 7.84 -20.01
C LEU A 209 7.27 7.73 -19.58
N ALA A 210 7.49 7.45 -18.32
CA ALA A 210 8.82 7.30 -17.73
C ALA A 210 8.77 6.39 -16.50
N SER A 211 9.91 5.84 -16.13
CA SER A 211 10.08 5.11 -14.89
C SER A 211 11.47 5.30 -14.29
N VAL A 212 11.56 5.14 -12.97
CA VAL A 212 12.82 5.21 -12.22
C VAL A 212 12.76 4.29 -11.01
N GLN A 213 13.89 3.69 -10.64
CA GLN A 213 14.04 2.87 -9.44
C GLN A 213 14.51 3.78 -8.30
N VAL A 214 13.61 4.16 -7.39
CA VAL A 214 13.91 5.13 -6.31
C VAL A 214 14.39 4.47 -5.03
N GLY A 215 14.29 3.16 -4.92
CA GLY A 215 14.70 2.36 -3.77
C GLY A 215 14.46 0.89 -4.03
N TYR A 216 14.57 0.05 -3.01
CA TYR A 216 14.33 -1.39 -3.09
C TYR A 216 13.06 -1.81 -2.34
N GLU A 217 12.60 -0.97 -1.44
CA GLU A 217 11.29 -1.07 -0.82
C GLU A 217 10.74 0.34 -0.61
N SER A 218 9.64 0.67 -1.29
CA SER A 218 9.03 1.99 -1.23
C SER A 218 7.57 1.92 -0.82
N ARG A 219 7.01 3.04 -0.34
CA ARG A 219 5.62 3.05 0.12
C ARG A 219 4.89 4.36 -0.16
N GLY A 220 5.42 5.48 0.31
CA GLY A 220 4.79 6.79 0.22
C GLY A 220 5.03 7.46 -1.13
N LEU A 221 4.08 8.29 -1.56
CA LEU A 221 4.15 9.10 -2.77
C LEU A 221 3.35 10.38 -2.55
N ALA A 222 3.92 11.53 -2.94
CA ALA A 222 3.22 12.81 -2.95
C ALA A 222 3.65 13.65 -4.16
N VAL A 223 2.74 14.48 -4.66
CA VAL A 223 2.99 15.40 -5.77
C VAL A 223 2.78 16.83 -5.27
N SER A 224 3.72 17.74 -5.56
CA SER A 224 3.59 19.13 -5.13
C SER A 224 2.30 19.78 -5.69
N PRO A 225 1.63 20.65 -4.93
CA PRO A 225 0.41 21.32 -5.38
C PRO A 225 0.58 22.14 -6.65
N ASP A 226 1.81 22.65 -6.92
CA ASP A 226 2.14 23.36 -8.16
C ASP A 226 2.44 22.42 -9.34
N GLY A 227 2.38 21.11 -9.14
CA GLY A 227 2.56 20.08 -10.15
C GLY A 227 3.98 19.89 -10.68
N LYS A 228 5.01 20.52 -10.04
CA LYS A 228 6.39 20.48 -10.53
C LYS A 228 7.21 19.32 -10.02
N TYR A 229 6.88 18.79 -8.85
CA TYR A 229 7.69 17.79 -8.18
C TYR A 229 6.86 16.61 -7.71
N VAL A 230 7.47 15.43 -7.76
CA VAL A 230 6.95 14.20 -7.13
C VAL A 230 8.02 13.64 -6.21
N ILE A 231 7.62 13.24 -4.99
CA ILE A 231 8.51 12.65 -3.99
C ILE A 231 8.04 11.26 -3.63
N ALA A 232 8.97 10.30 -3.62
CA ALA A 232 8.72 8.90 -3.25
C ALA A 232 9.51 8.52 -2.00
N GLY A 233 8.85 7.91 -1.03
CA GLY A 233 9.41 7.48 0.25
C GLY A 233 9.79 6.01 0.28
N ASN A 234 10.94 5.72 0.86
CA ASN A 234 11.55 4.41 0.90
C ASN A 234 11.64 3.86 2.32
N TYR A 235 11.46 2.54 2.42
CA TYR A 235 11.80 1.76 3.60
C TYR A 235 13.25 1.28 3.50
N THR A 236 13.69 0.89 2.30
CA THR A 236 15.04 0.39 2.04
C THR A 236 15.57 0.96 0.73
N PRO A 237 16.72 1.64 0.76
CA PRO A 237 17.31 2.27 1.95
C PRO A 237 16.36 3.30 2.54
N GLY A 238 16.45 3.59 3.85
CA GLY A 238 15.62 4.62 4.48
C GLY A 238 15.82 5.99 3.85
N GLY A 239 14.72 6.70 3.51
CA GLY A 239 14.79 8.02 2.93
C GLY A 239 13.73 8.31 1.88
N ALA A 240 13.97 9.34 1.05
CA ALA A 240 13.06 9.70 -0.03
C ALA A 240 13.81 10.26 -1.25
N VAL A 241 13.20 10.15 -2.41
CA VAL A 241 13.72 10.70 -3.68
C VAL A 241 12.72 11.68 -4.26
N LEU A 242 13.17 12.91 -4.48
CA LEU A 242 12.43 13.96 -5.16
C LEU A 242 12.79 13.93 -6.65
N CYS A 243 11.77 13.91 -7.50
CA CYS A 243 11.90 13.91 -8.95
C CYS A 243 11.15 15.11 -9.55
N ASP A 244 11.53 15.52 -10.74
CA ASP A 244 10.72 16.39 -11.59
C ASP A 244 9.43 15.66 -11.98
N ALA A 245 8.28 16.26 -11.74
CA ALA A 245 7.00 15.61 -11.98
C ALA A 245 6.67 15.42 -13.46
N MET A 246 7.28 16.21 -14.35
CA MET A 246 6.99 16.17 -15.78
C MET A 246 7.91 15.24 -16.57
N THR A 247 9.06 14.88 -16.00
CA THR A 247 10.06 14.00 -16.65
C THR A 247 10.35 12.74 -15.85
N LEU A 248 10.07 12.74 -14.57
CA LEU A 248 10.51 11.76 -13.56
C LEU A 248 12.02 11.74 -13.32
N GLU A 249 12.76 12.73 -13.80
CA GLU A 249 14.19 12.82 -13.55
C GLU A 249 14.46 13.04 -12.05
N PRO A 250 15.31 12.23 -11.40
CA PRO A 250 15.66 12.40 -10.00
C PRO A 250 16.48 13.67 -9.76
N LEU A 251 16.03 14.49 -8.80
CA LEU A 251 16.62 15.78 -8.48
C LEU A 251 17.38 15.77 -7.15
N LYS A 252 16.83 15.08 -6.13
CA LYS A 252 17.35 15.07 -4.77
C LYS A 252 17.07 13.76 -4.07
N ALA A 253 18.05 13.24 -3.34
CA ALA A 253 17.87 12.15 -2.39
C ALA A 253 17.99 12.68 -0.96
N TYR A 254 17.09 12.21 -0.08
CA TYR A 254 17.09 12.47 1.37
C TYR A 254 17.42 11.18 2.07
N ASP A 255 18.64 11.05 2.57
CA ASP A 255 19.09 9.88 3.31
C ASP A 255 18.64 9.96 4.78
N THR A 256 18.00 8.92 5.28
CA THR A 256 17.58 8.77 6.67
C THR A 256 18.23 7.55 7.34
N SER A 257 19.39 7.11 6.83
CA SER A 257 20.16 5.99 7.39
C SER A 257 20.76 6.28 8.76
N ALA A 258 20.88 7.56 9.16
CA ALA A 258 21.46 8.00 10.42
C ALA A 258 20.68 9.20 10.99
N VAL A 259 19.55 8.93 11.63
CA VAL A 259 18.69 9.93 12.29
C VAL A 259 18.58 9.66 13.78
N ILE A 260 18.35 10.72 14.56
CA ILE A 260 18.17 10.60 16.01
C ILE A 260 16.72 10.18 16.28
N ASN A 261 16.53 9.04 16.95
CA ASN A 261 15.23 8.54 17.37
C ASN A 261 14.74 9.20 18.68
N MET A 262 13.55 8.82 19.14
CA MET A 262 12.96 9.34 20.38
C MET A 262 13.76 9.02 21.66
N LYS A 263 14.66 8.04 21.61
CA LYS A 263 15.55 7.64 22.71
C LYS A 263 16.91 8.33 22.66
N GLY A 264 17.12 9.24 21.69
CA GLY A 264 18.40 9.92 21.48
C GLY A 264 19.47 9.07 20.81
N GLN A 265 19.12 7.93 20.22
CA GLN A 265 20.02 7.02 19.53
C GLN A 265 20.00 7.33 18.03
N ILE A 266 21.14 7.10 17.37
CA ILE A 266 21.23 7.19 15.91
C ILE A 266 20.83 5.83 15.31
N GLU A 267 19.85 5.87 14.40
CA GLU A 267 19.41 4.68 13.69
C GLU A 267 18.93 5.02 12.27
N SER A 268 18.77 4.00 11.44
CA SER A 268 18.12 4.14 10.14
C SER A 268 16.60 4.20 10.33
N SER A 269 15.93 5.13 9.64
CA SER A 269 14.48 5.23 9.69
C SER A 269 13.86 5.10 8.30
N ARG A 270 12.85 4.27 8.23
CA ARG A 270 11.96 4.16 7.07
C ARG A 270 11.10 5.42 6.93
N VAL A 271 10.72 5.78 5.71
CA VAL A 271 9.74 6.85 5.45
C VAL A 271 8.35 6.24 5.29
N ALA A 272 7.49 6.45 6.28
CA ALA A 272 6.16 5.84 6.33
C ALA A 272 5.14 6.54 5.46
N SER A 273 5.10 7.86 5.53
CA SER A 273 4.13 8.70 4.82
C SER A 273 4.81 9.94 4.27
N LEU A 274 4.30 10.39 3.15
CA LEU A 274 4.62 11.67 2.51
C LEU A 274 3.31 12.41 2.25
N ALA A 275 3.31 13.71 2.43
CA ALA A 275 2.18 14.54 2.03
C ALA A 275 2.67 15.87 1.48
N ASP A 276 2.03 16.32 0.42
CA ASP A 276 2.05 17.70 -0.06
C ASP A 276 1.04 18.54 0.75
N THR A 277 1.13 19.84 0.66
CA THR A 277 0.12 20.72 1.27
C THR A 277 -0.13 21.96 0.43
N PRO A 278 -1.40 22.39 0.28
CA PRO A 278 -1.73 23.68 -0.32
C PRO A 278 -1.40 24.87 0.58
N TYR A 279 -1.10 24.64 1.87
CA TYR A 279 -0.77 25.68 2.84
C TYR A 279 0.54 26.44 2.49
N GLY A 280 1.47 25.75 1.82
CA GLY A 280 2.75 26.34 1.41
C GLY A 280 3.55 25.38 0.52
N PRO A 281 4.76 25.80 0.08
CA PRO A 281 5.57 24.98 -0.79
C PRO A 281 6.30 23.87 -0.02
N TYR A 282 5.55 23.00 0.67
CA TYR A 282 6.11 22.02 1.59
C TYR A 282 5.70 20.60 1.26
N PHE A 283 6.63 19.66 1.51
CA PHE A 283 6.33 18.27 1.76
C PHE A 283 6.59 17.91 3.22
N ALA A 284 5.71 17.13 3.84
CA ALA A 284 6.03 16.42 5.07
C ALA A 284 6.58 15.03 4.76
N MET A 285 7.62 14.62 5.47
CA MET A 285 8.24 13.31 5.38
C MET A 285 8.29 12.66 6.76
N ALA A 286 7.44 11.65 7.00
CA ALA A 286 7.30 10.99 8.29
C ALA A 286 8.32 9.84 8.43
N LEU A 287 9.22 9.98 9.40
CA LEU A 287 10.26 9.01 9.72
C LEU A 287 9.71 7.97 10.72
N LYS A 288 9.36 6.80 10.17
CA LYS A 288 8.62 5.74 10.88
C LYS A 288 9.24 5.31 12.19
N ASP A 289 10.52 5.03 12.16
CA ASP A 289 11.25 4.43 13.28
C ASP A 289 11.76 5.51 14.24
N ALA A 290 12.17 6.66 13.70
CA ALA A 290 12.67 7.78 14.49
C ALA A 290 11.59 8.61 15.21
N GLY A 291 10.30 8.43 14.88
CA GLY A 291 9.20 9.13 15.54
C GLY A 291 9.19 10.63 15.31
N ARG A 292 9.59 11.09 14.13
CA ARG A 292 9.69 12.50 13.74
C ARG A 292 9.22 12.78 12.31
N VAL A 293 8.95 14.03 12.01
CA VAL A 293 8.57 14.50 10.69
C VAL A 293 9.55 15.57 10.22
N TYR A 294 10.08 15.41 9.01
CA TYR A 294 10.79 16.45 8.31
C TYR A 294 9.85 17.25 7.42
N ILE A 295 10.03 18.56 7.38
CA ILE A 295 9.34 19.48 6.47
C ILE A 295 10.35 19.95 5.44
N ILE A 296 10.08 19.67 4.16
CA ILE A 296 10.93 20.01 3.03
C ILE A 296 10.31 21.20 2.32
N ASP A 297 11.11 22.25 2.04
CA ASP A 297 10.67 23.42 1.28
C ASP A 297 11.16 23.29 -0.18
N TYR A 298 10.21 22.97 -1.08
CA TYR A 298 10.55 22.77 -2.49
C TYR A 298 10.63 24.08 -3.31
N SER A 299 10.30 25.23 -2.72
CA SER A 299 10.47 26.54 -3.37
C SER A 299 11.90 27.04 -3.34
N LYS A 300 12.74 26.47 -2.48
CA LYS A 300 14.14 26.90 -2.28
C LYS A 300 15.12 26.07 -3.09
N PRO A 301 16.25 26.65 -3.50
CA PRO A 301 17.33 25.89 -4.12
C PRO A 301 17.76 24.72 -3.26
N ASN A 302 18.05 23.58 -3.89
CA ASN A 302 18.48 22.33 -3.24
C ASN A 302 17.45 21.71 -2.30
N PHE A 303 16.20 22.19 -2.31
CA PHE A 303 15.08 21.57 -1.59
C PHE A 303 15.41 21.25 -0.13
N PRO A 304 15.71 22.26 0.71
CA PRO A 304 16.19 22.02 2.07
C PRO A 304 15.09 21.49 3.00
N ILE A 305 15.50 20.72 4.00
CA ILE A 305 14.68 20.44 5.18
C ILE A 305 14.66 21.73 6.02
N VAL A 306 13.48 22.31 6.21
CA VAL A 306 13.26 23.56 6.94
C VAL A 306 12.55 23.36 8.29
N GLY A 307 12.09 22.14 8.58
CA GLY A 307 11.51 21.75 9.85
C GLY A 307 11.92 20.32 10.21
N ASP A 308 12.23 20.11 11.47
CA ASP A 308 12.48 18.82 12.09
C ASP A 308 11.64 18.73 13.34
N VAL A 309 10.56 17.96 13.30
CA VAL A 309 9.56 17.86 14.35
C VAL A 309 9.72 16.50 15.05
N PRO A 310 10.42 16.44 16.20
CA PRO A 310 10.66 15.20 16.92
C PRO A 310 9.50 14.82 17.87
N ASN A 311 9.63 13.65 18.50
CA ASN A 311 8.78 13.20 19.62
C ASN A 311 7.29 13.06 19.29
N ILE A 312 6.96 12.72 18.05
CA ILE A 312 5.57 12.50 17.64
C ILE A 312 5.01 11.23 18.27
N GLY A 313 5.73 10.15 18.20
CA GLY A 313 5.40 8.84 18.78
C GLY A 313 6.14 7.71 18.09
N GLU A 314 6.01 6.49 18.61
CA GLU A 314 6.66 5.31 18.05
C GLU A 314 5.88 4.74 16.86
N VAL A 315 6.60 4.23 15.86
CA VAL A 315 6.05 3.55 14.68
C VAL A 315 5.04 4.44 13.91
N LEU A 316 5.56 5.52 13.32
CA LEU A 316 4.73 6.38 12.46
C LEU A 316 4.24 5.61 11.23
N HIS A 317 3.03 5.94 10.76
CA HIS A 317 2.41 5.22 9.66
C HIS A 317 1.69 6.18 8.69
N ASP A 318 0.42 5.97 8.40
CA ASP A 318 -0.33 6.79 7.46
C ASP A 318 -0.71 8.15 8.05
N ALA A 319 -0.93 9.12 7.18
CA ALA A 319 -1.28 10.48 7.55
C ALA A 319 -2.27 11.08 6.56
N PHE A 320 -2.93 12.15 7.00
CA PHE A 320 -3.78 12.99 6.17
C PHE A 320 -3.71 14.44 6.64
N LEU A 321 -4.28 15.36 5.87
CA LEU A 321 -4.31 16.76 6.24
C LEU A 321 -5.72 17.19 6.65
N ASN A 322 -5.77 18.29 7.41
CA ASN A 322 -7.04 18.93 7.74
C ASN A 322 -7.65 19.61 6.50
N GLU A 323 -8.98 19.62 6.48
CA GLU A 323 -9.78 20.30 5.44
C GLU A 323 -10.55 21.49 6.06
N ASP A 324 -9.99 22.11 7.07
CA ASP A 324 -10.55 23.32 7.68
C ASP A 324 -10.67 24.42 6.63
N LYS A 325 -11.81 25.09 6.59
CA LYS A 325 -12.02 26.16 5.61
C LYS A 325 -11.20 27.41 5.99
N GLY A 326 -10.73 28.14 4.96
CA GLY A 326 -10.01 29.39 5.13
C GLY A 326 -8.49 29.24 5.22
N GLU A 327 -7.84 30.05 6.03
CA GLU A 327 -6.38 30.17 6.07
C GLU A 327 -5.66 28.91 6.58
N ASP A 328 -6.34 28.04 7.31
CA ASP A 328 -5.76 26.82 7.87
C ASP A 328 -5.97 25.57 6.99
N PHE A 329 -6.52 25.72 5.78
CA PHE A 329 -6.71 24.60 4.86
C PHE A 329 -5.37 23.91 4.52
N GLY A 330 -5.24 22.63 4.88
CA GLY A 330 -4.02 21.84 4.69
C GLY A 330 -2.84 22.22 5.60
N ARG A 331 -3.05 23.03 6.64
CA ARG A 331 -1.98 23.47 7.56
C ARG A 331 -1.46 22.36 8.46
N TYR A 332 -2.31 21.42 8.85
CA TYR A 332 -1.98 20.40 9.84
C TYR A 332 -1.82 19.02 9.21
N PHE A 333 -0.64 18.45 9.37
CA PHE A 333 -0.34 17.08 8.99
C PHE A 333 -0.61 16.16 10.18
N MET A 334 -1.65 15.34 10.06
CA MET A 334 -2.14 14.44 11.11
C MET A 334 -1.61 13.04 10.87
N ILE A 335 -0.61 12.62 11.62
CA ILE A 335 0.14 11.37 11.44
C ILE A 335 -0.18 10.35 12.53
N ALA A 336 -0.51 9.12 12.13
CA ALA A 336 -0.71 8.01 13.05
C ALA A 336 0.62 7.54 13.64
N SER A 337 0.69 7.43 14.96
CA SER A 337 1.74 6.74 15.70
C SER A 337 1.16 5.44 16.26
N GLN A 338 1.47 4.33 15.61
CA GLN A 338 0.91 3.02 15.92
C GLN A 338 1.48 2.41 17.20
N GLY A 339 2.71 2.76 17.57
CA GLY A 339 3.36 2.29 18.80
C GLY A 339 2.98 3.09 20.05
N SER A 340 2.41 4.29 19.86
CA SER A 340 2.00 5.19 20.97
C SER A 340 0.51 5.44 21.06
N ASP A 341 -0.31 4.83 20.19
CA ASP A 341 -1.77 5.00 20.15
C ASP A 341 -2.23 6.46 20.04
N VAL A 342 -1.51 7.29 19.28
CA VAL A 342 -1.82 8.71 19.10
C VAL A 342 -1.89 9.09 17.62
N MET A 343 -2.67 10.14 17.33
CA MET A 343 -2.50 10.95 16.12
C MET A 343 -1.64 12.17 16.50
N GLY A 344 -0.45 12.29 15.91
CA GLY A 344 0.40 13.46 16.04
C GLY A 344 -0.04 14.55 15.08
N ILE A 345 -0.12 15.78 15.54
CA ILE A 345 -0.57 16.94 14.77
C ILE A 345 0.62 17.86 14.52
N VAL A 346 1.15 17.85 13.30
CA VAL A 346 2.30 18.69 12.90
C VAL A 346 1.79 19.93 12.20
N ASP A 347 2.21 21.09 12.68
CA ASP A 347 1.87 22.39 12.10
C ASP A 347 2.91 22.81 11.07
N TYR A 348 2.53 22.93 9.80
CA TYR A 348 3.42 23.40 8.74
C TYR A 348 3.86 24.87 8.91
N LYS A 349 3.02 25.72 9.53
CA LYS A 349 3.34 27.12 9.77
C LYS A 349 4.43 27.27 10.83
N GLU A 350 4.17 26.70 12.00
CA GLU A 350 5.08 26.82 13.13
C GLU A 350 6.21 25.78 13.10
N LYS A 351 6.13 24.78 12.21
CA LYS A 351 7.10 23.69 12.06
C LYS A 351 7.37 22.95 13.37
N ASN A 352 6.31 22.69 14.11
CA ASN A 352 6.36 22.02 15.40
C ASN A 352 5.23 20.99 15.55
N LEU A 353 5.27 20.25 16.64
CA LEU A 353 4.19 19.37 17.08
C LEU A 353 3.13 20.21 17.81
N ALA A 354 2.00 20.48 17.15
CA ALA A 354 0.91 21.27 17.72
C ALA A 354 0.16 20.53 18.83
N ALA A 355 -0.10 19.23 18.64
CA ALA A 355 -0.85 18.40 19.58
C ALA A 355 -0.60 16.90 19.37
N LYS A 356 -1.10 16.11 20.33
CA LYS A 356 -1.28 14.66 20.22
C LYS A 356 -2.70 14.30 20.64
N VAL A 357 -3.43 13.63 19.77
CA VAL A 357 -4.75 13.08 20.08
C VAL A 357 -4.58 11.62 20.47
N TYR A 358 -4.80 11.29 21.73
CA TYR A 358 -4.73 9.93 22.23
C TYR A 358 -6.00 9.16 21.86
N THR A 359 -5.85 8.17 20.99
CA THR A 359 -7.00 7.42 20.44
C THR A 359 -7.58 6.38 21.39
N GLY A 360 -6.80 5.93 22.34
CA GLY A 360 -7.16 4.92 23.36
C GLY A 360 -6.14 3.79 23.42
N ASP A 361 -6.19 3.01 24.49
CA ASP A 361 -5.24 1.90 24.70
C ASP A 361 -5.31 0.87 23.59
N LYS A 362 -4.15 0.50 23.03
CA LYS A 362 -3.99 -0.54 22.03
C LYS A 362 -4.81 -0.34 20.75
N THR A 363 -5.20 0.89 20.45
CA THR A 363 -5.98 1.20 19.25
C THR A 363 -5.18 0.99 17.98
N LYS A 364 -3.90 1.37 17.99
CA LYS A 364 -3.03 1.34 16.81
C LYS A 364 -3.70 2.06 15.63
N PRO A 365 -3.81 3.41 15.69
CA PRO A 365 -4.53 4.20 14.70
C PRO A 365 -3.97 3.95 13.28
N HIS A 366 -4.87 3.92 12.30
CA HIS A 366 -4.53 3.71 10.89
C HIS A 366 -5.54 4.44 10.00
N PRO A 367 -5.33 5.75 9.77
CA PRO A 367 -6.33 6.54 9.03
C PRO A 367 -6.48 6.08 7.57
N GLY A 368 -5.48 5.41 6.99
CA GLY A 368 -5.37 5.28 5.55
C GLY A 368 -5.26 6.68 4.95
N GLN A 369 -6.37 7.18 4.41
CA GLN A 369 -6.46 8.54 3.90
C GLN A 369 -7.09 9.50 4.92
N GLY A 370 -7.62 8.97 6.02
CA GLY A 370 -8.36 9.74 7.00
C GLY A 370 -9.64 10.37 6.47
N SER A 371 -10.30 11.10 7.32
CA SER A 371 -11.44 11.92 6.91
C SER A 371 -11.44 13.22 7.70
N SER A 372 -11.72 14.32 7.00
CA SER A 372 -11.89 15.64 7.57
C SER A 372 -13.16 16.25 6.98
N TRP A 373 -14.05 16.81 7.80
CA TRP A 373 -15.32 17.38 7.34
C TRP A 373 -15.86 18.41 8.32
N PHE A 374 -16.70 19.30 7.83
CA PHE A 374 -17.42 20.24 8.68
C PHE A 374 -18.77 19.62 9.12
N ASN A 375 -18.94 19.38 10.43
CA ASN A 375 -20.21 18.95 11.02
C ASN A 375 -21.09 20.18 11.25
N LYS A 376 -22.17 20.30 10.47
CA LYS A 376 -23.07 21.46 10.51
C LYS A 376 -23.86 21.53 11.82
N THR A 377 -24.23 20.39 12.38
CA THR A 377 -25.00 20.28 13.62
C THR A 377 -24.21 20.78 14.83
N MET A 378 -22.91 20.48 14.88
CA MET A 378 -22.03 20.93 15.96
C MET A 378 -21.37 22.27 15.67
N GLY A 379 -21.37 22.74 14.40
CA GLY A 379 -20.64 23.93 13.97
C GLY A 379 -19.12 23.79 14.07
N LYS A 380 -18.59 22.57 13.93
CA LYS A 380 -17.17 22.22 14.14
C LYS A 380 -16.58 21.49 12.94
N GLN A 381 -15.31 21.75 12.66
CA GLN A 381 -14.51 20.86 11.80
C GLN A 381 -14.13 19.62 12.61
N LEU A 382 -14.33 18.45 12.02
CA LEU A 382 -14.06 17.16 12.64
C LEU A 382 -13.10 16.35 11.77
N HIS A 383 -12.37 15.45 12.43
CA HIS A 383 -11.40 14.55 11.82
C HIS A 383 -11.62 13.14 12.36
N ALA A 384 -11.29 12.11 11.59
CA ALA A 384 -11.46 10.72 12.03
C ALA A 384 -10.36 9.77 11.54
N THR A 385 -10.13 8.74 12.35
CA THR A 385 -9.29 7.58 12.04
C THR A 385 -9.97 6.30 12.48
N VAL A 386 -9.69 5.19 11.78
CA VAL A 386 -10.00 3.84 12.27
C VAL A 386 -8.85 3.30 13.11
N SER A 387 -9.09 2.26 13.87
CA SER A 387 -8.11 1.54 14.67
C SER A 387 -7.86 0.15 14.10
N MET A 388 -6.59 -0.30 14.06
CA MET A 388 -6.25 -1.64 13.54
C MET A 388 -6.57 -2.76 14.53
N ASN A 389 -6.28 -2.56 15.81
CA ASN A 389 -6.33 -3.64 16.81
C ASN A 389 -7.70 -3.82 17.45
N VAL A 390 -8.50 -2.77 17.46
CA VAL A 390 -9.83 -2.76 18.08
C VAL A 390 -10.86 -2.22 17.11
N GLY A 391 -12.09 -2.67 17.18
CA GLY A 391 -13.19 -2.18 16.36
C GLY A 391 -13.62 -0.78 16.80
N LEU A 392 -12.90 0.25 16.37
CA LEU A 392 -13.13 1.62 16.84
C LEU A 392 -12.81 2.65 15.76
N VAL A 393 -13.74 3.59 15.55
CA VAL A 393 -13.50 4.87 14.85
C VAL A 393 -13.41 5.97 15.90
N VAL A 394 -12.33 6.76 15.85
CA VAL A 394 -12.11 7.88 16.77
C VAL A 394 -12.29 9.18 15.99
N VAL A 395 -13.14 10.08 16.52
CA VAL A 395 -13.45 11.39 15.96
C VAL A 395 -12.98 12.49 16.93
N TRP A 396 -12.28 13.50 16.42
CA TRP A 396 -11.82 14.67 17.18
C TRP A 396 -12.08 15.97 16.41
N ASP A 397 -12.06 17.09 17.09
CA ASP A 397 -12.25 18.42 16.49
C ASP A 397 -10.92 19.16 16.26
N SER A 398 -10.97 20.35 15.65
CA SER A 398 -9.80 21.20 15.38
C SER A 398 -9.19 21.84 16.62
N ASN A 399 -9.76 21.62 17.83
CA ASN A 399 -9.11 21.91 19.11
C ASN A 399 -8.33 20.68 19.61
N TRP A 400 -8.30 19.61 18.83
CA TRP A 400 -7.62 18.33 19.11
C TRP A 400 -8.27 17.55 20.26
N GLU A 401 -9.56 17.82 20.55
CA GLU A 401 -10.34 17.12 21.56
C GLU A 401 -11.18 16.01 20.95
N ILE A 402 -11.22 14.86 21.62
CA ILE A 402 -12.06 13.73 21.18
C ILE A 402 -13.53 14.11 21.35
N VAL A 403 -14.27 14.04 20.26
CA VAL A 403 -15.71 14.28 20.20
C VAL A 403 -16.49 12.98 20.37
N LYS A 404 -16.06 11.91 19.72
CA LYS A 404 -16.79 10.62 19.73
C LYS A 404 -15.84 9.45 19.51
N LYS A 405 -16.17 8.32 20.13
CA LYS A 405 -15.64 7.00 19.80
C LYS A 405 -16.80 6.13 19.33
N ILE A 406 -16.69 5.54 18.16
CA ILE A 406 -17.75 4.78 17.49
C ILE A 406 -17.29 3.34 17.34
N GLU A 407 -18.05 2.41 17.89
CA GLU A 407 -17.70 0.98 17.84
C GLU A 407 -18.02 0.38 16.48
N THR A 408 -17.14 -0.52 16.02
CA THR A 408 -17.29 -1.36 14.84
C THR A 408 -17.03 -2.82 15.19
N SER A 409 -17.37 -3.75 14.31
CA SER A 409 -17.20 -5.18 14.58
C SER A 409 -15.77 -5.68 14.55
N GLY A 410 -14.84 -4.89 14.03
CA GLY A 410 -13.43 -5.27 13.90
C GLY A 410 -12.54 -4.09 13.54
N GLY A 411 -11.23 -4.30 13.60
CA GLY A 411 -10.23 -3.31 13.21
C GLY A 411 -10.28 -2.98 11.72
N GLY A 412 -10.01 -1.71 11.39
CA GLY A 412 -10.00 -1.21 10.02
C GLY A 412 -8.64 -0.65 9.58
N LEU A 413 -8.52 -0.35 8.30
CA LEU A 413 -7.38 0.32 7.68
C LEU A 413 -7.74 1.65 7.04
N PHE A 414 -8.98 1.83 6.59
CA PHE A 414 -9.37 3.02 5.84
C PHE A 414 -10.69 3.60 6.36
N ILE A 415 -10.75 4.92 6.34
CA ILE A 415 -11.97 5.68 6.49
C ILE A 415 -11.97 6.78 5.44
N GLY A 416 -13.07 6.93 4.71
CA GLY A 416 -13.19 7.90 3.62
C GLY A 416 -14.56 8.56 3.60
N THR A 417 -14.63 9.73 2.98
CA THR A 417 -15.89 10.46 2.73
C THR A 417 -15.73 11.37 1.52
N ALA A 418 -16.82 11.79 0.94
CA ALA A 418 -16.86 12.91 0.00
C ALA A 418 -17.57 14.13 0.65
N PRO A 419 -17.26 15.35 0.23
CA PRO A 419 -17.80 16.57 0.85
C PRO A 419 -19.33 16.58 0.95
N ASP A 420 -20.01 16.23 -0.12
CA ASP A 420 -21.47 16.35 -0.25
C ASP A 420 -22.24 15.06 0.09
N THR A 421 -21.56 14.02 0.60
CA THR A 421 -22.20 12.77 1.00
C THR A 421 -22.47 12.74 2.51
N PRO A 422 -23.55 12.05 2.97
CA PRO A 422 -23.92 12.05 4.38
C PRO A 422 -23.05 11.14 5.26
N TYR A 423 -22.22 10.26 4.67
CA TYR A 423 -21.55 9.20 5.40
C TYR A 423 -20.01 9.30 5.37
N LEU A 424 -19.42 8.90 6.50
CA LEU A 424 -18.08 8.32 6.53
C LEU A 424 -18.23 6.82 6.27
N TRP A 425 -17.31 6.27 5.49
CA TRP A 425 -17.26 4.84 5.18
C TRP A 425 -16.02 4.24 5.82
N ALA A 426 -16.20 3.39 6.83
CA ALA A 426 -15.11 2.79 7.60
C ALA A 426 -15.11 1.26 7.39
N ASP A 427 -14.00 0.68 6.95
CA ASP A 427 -13.84 -0.76 6.80
C ASP A 427 -13.52 -1.45 8.13
N THR A 428 -13.65 -2.79 8.14
CA THR A 428 -13.28 -3.66 9.25
C THR A 428 -12.32 -4.75 8.79
N VAL A 429 -11.51 -4.46 7.78
CA VAL A 429 -10.66 -5.42 7.03
C VAL A 429 -9.67 -6.22 7.88
N ILE A 430 -9.28 -5.70 9.05
CA ILE A 430 -8.40 -6.36 10.03
C ILE A 430 -9.20 -7.21 11.02
N GLY A 431 -10.52 -7.16 10.96
CA GLY A 431 -11.40 -8.00 11.77
C GLY A 431 -11.23 -9.50 11.56
N SER A 432 -12.04 -10.29 12.27
CA SER A 432 -12.11 -11.74 12.09
C SER A 432 -12.78 -12.12 10.76
N PRO A 433 -12.71 -13.39 10.32
CA PRO A 433 -13.41 -13.86 9.13
C PRO A 433 -14.92 -13.58 9.13
N GLU A 434 -15.53 -13.38 10.29
CA GLU A 434 -16.96 -13.05 10.45
C GLU A 434 -17.23 -11.56 10.24
N THR A 435 -16.20 -10.69 10.32
CA THR A 435 -16.35 -9.24 10.37
C THR A 435 -15.52 -8.46 9.33
N TYR A 436 -14.45 -9.01 8.75
CA TYR A 436 -13.62 -8.30 7.78
C TYR A 436 -14.33 -8.02 6.43
N ASN A 437 -15.56 -8.45 6.31
CA ASN A 437 -16.44 -8.27 5.16
C ASN A 437 -17.54 -7.21 5.40
N GLU A 438 -17.32 -6.32 6.34
CA GLU A 438 -18.25 -5.24 6.69
C GLU A 438 -17.63 -3.86 6.41
N VAL A 439 -18.51 -2.92 6.01
CA VAL A 439 -18.18 -1.48 5.93
C VAL A 439 -19.29 -0.70 6.61
N TYR A 440 -18.92 0.15 7.54
CA TYR A 440 -19.80 0.97 8.37
C TYR A 440 -20.07 2.32 7.72
N LEU A 441 -21.34 2.67 7.54
CA LEU A 441 -21.80 3.97 7.09
C LEU A 441 -22.17 4.82 8.32
N ILE A 442 -21.24 5.67 8.71
CA ILE A 442 -21.37 6.54 9.88
C ILE A 442 -21.85 7.90 9.41
N ASN A 443 -22.96 8.36 9.95
CA ASN A 443 -23.56 9.64 9.61
C ASN A 443 -22.67 10.80 10.10
N LYS A 444 -22.28 11.70 9.19
CA LYS A 444 -21.38 12.81 9.48
C LYS A 444 -21.93 13.83 10.47
N GLU A 445 -23.27 13.96 10.54
CA GLU A 445 -23.92 14.94 11.42
C GLU A 445 -24.19 14.38 12.81
N THR A 446 -24.68 13.14 12.92
CA THR A 446 -25.06 12.52 14.18
C THR A 446 -23.93 11.73 14.84
N LEU A 447 -22.90 11.37 14.09
CA LEU A 447 -21.80 10.48 14.50
C LEU A 447 -22.31 9.12 15.00
N GLU A 448 -23.41 8.64 14.42
CA GLU A 448 -23.97 7.32 14.67
C GLU A 448 -23.83 6.44 13.43
N THR A 449 -23.69 5.15 13.62
CA THR A 449 -23.76 4.20 12.50
C THR A 449 -25.21 4.03 12.08
N ASP A 450 -25.53 4.46 10.87
CA ASP A 450 -26.88 4.29 10.30
C ASP A 450 -27.02 2.95 9.58
N LYS A 451 -25.99 2.52 8.85
CA LYS A 451 -26.05 1.33 8.00
C LYS A 451 -24.73 0.56 7.99
N ILE A 452 -24.83 -0.72 7.61
CA ILE A 452 -23.69 -1.61 7.41
C ILE A 452 -23.85 -2.29 6.06
N VAL A 453 -22.84 -2.18 5.21
CA VAL A 453 -22.67 -3.03 4.03
C VAL A 453 -21.96 -4.30 4.50
N LYS A 454 -22.55 -5.46 4.26
CA LYS A 454 -21.96 -6.77 4.57
C LYS A 454 -22.00 -7.67 3.34
N VAL A 455 -20.85 -8.20 2.91
CA VAL A 455 -20.77 -9.05 1.74
C VAL A 455 -20.32 -10.45 2.14
N GLY A 456 -21.25 -11.40 2.07
CA GLY A 456 -20.96 -12.81 2.29
C GLY A 456 -20.49 -13.52 1.01
N LYS A 457 -20.24 -14.82 1.12
CA LYS A 457 -19.77 -15.67 0.00
C LYS A 457 -20.75 -15.73 -1.17
N LYS A 458 -22.05 -15.64 -0.91
CA LYS A 458 -23.11 -15.80 -1.91
C LYS A 458 -24.05 -14.61 -1.98
N GLU A 459 -24.16 -13.84 -0.94
CA GLU A 459 -25.11 -12.76 -0.78
C GLU A 459 -24.47 -11.55 -0.13
N GLY A 460 -24.73 -10.38 -0.69
CA GLY A 460 -24.44 -9.11 -0.06
C GLY A 460 -25.71 -8.49 0.53
N GLN A 461 -25.56 -7.73 1.61
CA GLN A 461 -26.65 -7.10 2.33
C GLN A 461 -26.30 -5.66 2.72
N LEU A 462 -27.28 -4.77 2.58
CA LEU A 462 -27.30 -3.47 3.25
C LEU A 462 -28.22 -3.60 4.47
N ILE A 463 -27.70 -3.33 5.65
CA ILE A 463 -28.36 -3.56 6.92
C ILE A 463 -28.53 -2.22 7.66
N ASP A 464 -29.73 -1.96 8.17
CA ASP A 464 -29.96 -0.87 9.12
C ASP A 464 -29.27 -1.20 10.45
N ALA A 465 -28.38 -0.32 10.90
CA ALA A 465 -27.51 -0.62 12.03
C ALA A 465 -28.27 -0.68 13.36
N LYS A 466 -29.38 0.06 13.52
CA LYS A 466 -30.17 0.12 14.75
C LYS A 466 -31.16 -1.03 14.83
N THR A 467 -31.93 -1.23 13.77
CA THR A 467 -33.04 -2.22 13.77
C THR A 467 -32.59 -3.61 13.32
N LYS A 468 -31.36 -3.73 12.80
CA LYS A 468 -30.81 -4.94 12.17
C LYS A 468 -31.62 -5.44 10.96
N LYS A 469 -32.52 -4.63 10.43
CA LYS A 469 -33.33 -4.96 9.25
C LYS A 469 -32.46 -4.93 7.99
N VAL A 470 -32.57 -5.95 7.15
CA VAL A 470 -31.98 -5.96 5.81
C VAL A 470 -32.78 -5.01 4.92
N LEU A 471 -32.10 -4.00 4.39
CA LEU A 471 -32.68 -2.97 3.51
C LEU A 471 -32.57 -3.33 2.03
N GLN A 472 -31.51 -4.06 1.66
CA GLN A 472 -31.26 -4.57 0.32
C GLN A 472 -30.46 -5.86 0.40
N THR A 473 -30.72 -6.78 -0.53
CA THR A 473 -29.94 -7.99 -0.77
C THR A 473 -29.53 -8.03 -2.25
N TRP A 474 -28.31 -8.54 -2.54
CA TRP A 474 -27.85 -8.77 -3.91
C TRP A 474 -27.04 -10.06 -4.00
N ASP A 475 -26.98 -10.60 -5.23
CA ASP A 475 -26.17 -11.79 -5.51
C ASP A 475 -24.66 -11.43 -5.49
N ALA A 476 -23.92 -12.05 -4.60
CA ALA A 476 -22.47 -11.91 -4.46
C ALA A 476 -21.71 -13.14 -5.03
N THR A 477 -22.38 -14.07 -5.71
CA THR A 477 -21.74 -15.28 -6.28
C THR A 477 -21.08 -15.04 -7.64
N GLN A 478 -21.19 -13.85 -8.20
CA GLN A 478 -20.69 -13.52 -9.55
C GLN A 478 -19.15 -13.53 -9.62
N TYR A 479 -18.61 -14.72 -9.68
CA TYR A 479 -17.19 -14.94 -9.95
C TYR A 479 -17.03 -15.24 -11.45
N GLU A 480 -16.53 -14.27 -12.19
CA GLU A 480 -16.16 -14.49 -13.59
C GLU A 480 -14.69 -14.86 -13.69
N THR A 481 -14.35 -15.75 -14.62
CA THR A 481 -12.97 -16.04 -14.96
C THR A 481 -12.39 -14.84 -15.68
N VAL A 482 -11.36 -14.22 -15.15
CA VAL A 482 -10.66 -13.14 -15.84
C VAL A 482 -9.86 -13.74 -16.98
N THR A 483 -10.15 -13.30 -18.19
CA THR A 483 -9.29 -13.52 -19.33
C THR A 483 -8.64 -12.19 -19.66
N PHE A 484 -7.36 -12.05 -19.38
CA PHE A 484 -6.61 -10.88 -19.83
C PHE A 484 -6.43 -10.96 -21.34
N PRO A 485 -6.45 -9.82 -22.07
CA PRO A 485 -6.14 -9.82 -23.49
C PRO A 485 -4.76 -10.45 -23.73
N GLU A 486 -4.61 -11.22 -24.80
CA GLU A 486 -3.31 -11.78 -25.20
C GLU A 486 -2.23 -10.71 -25.43
N SER A 487 -2.65 -9.46 -25.60
CA SER A 487 -1.80 -8.27 -25.73
C SER A 487 -1.33 -7.68 -24.41
N ASP A 488 -1.78 -8.21 -23.26
CA ASP A 488 -1.26 -7.73 -21.98
C ASP A 488 0.18 -8.23 -21.79
N PRO A 489 1.20 -7.36 -21.88
CA PRO A 489 2.61 -7.77 -21.89
C PRO A 489 3.06 -8.38 -20.57
N GLN A 490 2.17 -8.49 -19.60
CA GLN A 490 2.49 -8.78 -18.21
C GLN A 490 2.11 -10.17 -17.77
N ILE A 491 1.11 -10.68 -18.40
CA ILE A 491 0.47 -11.92 -18.00
C ILE A 491 0.91 -13.03 -18.92
N GLY A 492 1.52 -12.68 -20.05
CA GLY A 492 1.90 -13.64 -21.08
C GLY A 492 0.66 -14.30 -21.69
N LYS A 493 0.86 -15.43 -22.34
CA LYS A 493 -0.23 -16.25 -22.93
C LYS A 493 -0.97 -17.09 -21.89
N ASP A 494 -0.55 -17.06 -20.63
CA ASP A 494 -1.13 -17.87 -19.57
C ASP A 494 -2.39 -17.21 -19.04
N LYS A 495 -3.47 -17.95 -19.07
CA LYS A 495 -4.74 -17.57 -18.47
C LYS A 495 -4.53 -17.41 -16.98
N ILE A 496 -4.66 -16.20 -16.46
CA ILE A 496 -4.85 -16.04 -15.02
C ILE A 496 -6.22 -16.60 -14.70
N VAL A 497 -6.22 -17.77 -14.11
CA VAL A 497 -7.42 -18.32 -13.49
C VAL A 497 -7.78 -17.39 -12.36
N LYS A 498 -9.01 -16.96 -12.35
CA LYS A 498 -9.52 -16.04 -11.33
C LYS A 498 -9.12 -16.51 -9.94
N TYR A 499 -8.62 -15.57 -9.20
CA TYR A 499 -8.17 -15.75 -7.85
C TYR A 499 -9.33 -16.18 -6.98
N THR A 500 -9.39 -17.42 -6.79
CA THR A 500 -10.35 -18.03 -5.90
C THR A 500 -9.66 -18.56 -4.66
N ASP A 501 -8.37 -18.77 -4.77
CA ASP A 501 -7.42 -18.79 -3.69
C ASP A 501 -6.11 -18.15 -4.19
N LYS A 502 -5.21 -17.82 -3.29
CA LYS A 502 -3.92 -17.18 -3.61
C LYS A 502 -2.97 -18.08 -4.43
N LEU A 503 -3.41 -19.24 -4.90
CA LEU A 503 -2.58 -20.36 -5.35
C LEU A 503 -2.99 -20.94 -6.71
N GLY A 504 -4.02 -20.37 -7.37
CA GLY A 504 -4.45 -20.82 -8.69
C GLY A 504 -5.19 -22.15 -8.72
N GLU A 505 -5.57 -22.71 -7.58
CA GLU A 505 -6.45 -23.87 -7.51
C GLU A 505 -7.88 -23.48 -7.93
N LYS A 506 -8.57 -24.37 -8.67
CA LYS A 506 -9.99 -24.24 -8.95
C LYS A 506 -10.74 -24.26 -7.61
N VAL A 507 -11.19 -23.12 -7.13
CA VAL A 507 -11.99 -23.07 -5.92
C VAL A 507 -13.31 -23.77 -6.18
N LYS A 508 -13.55 -24.77 -5.39
CA LYS A 508 -14.82 -25.51 -5.41
C LYS A 508 -15.94 -24.72 -4.72
N GLU A 509 -15.57 -23.73 -3.89
CA GLU A 509 -16.52 -22.91 -3.14
C GLU A 509 -16.16 -21.43 -3.14
N PRO A 510 -17.15 -20.52 -3.11
CA PRO A 510 -16.92 -19.09 -3.01
C PRO A 510 -16.10 -18.72 -1.77
N VAL A 511 -15.08 -17.86 -1.94
CA VAL A 511 -14.32 -17.30 -0.82
C VAL A 511 -15.08 -16.15 -0.16
N GLN A 512 -14.84 -15.94 1.14
CA GLN A 512 -15.37 -14.80 1.85
C GLN A 512 -14.71 -13.52 1.34
N PRO A 513 -15.49 -12.52 0.86
CA PRO A 513 -14.94 -11.22 0.49
C PRO A 513 -14.27 -10.55 1.68
N ARG A 514 -13.17 -9.87 1.42
CA ARG A 514 -12.48 -9.01 2.38
C ARG A 514 -12.60 -7.59 1.86
N LEU A 515 -13.47 -6.80 2.51
CA LEU A 515 -13.76 -5.43 2.08
C LEU A 515 -12.67 -4.48 2.56
N LEU A 516 -12.20 -3.67 1.65
CA LEU A 516 -11.10 -2.76 1.89
C LEU A 516 -11.34 -1.47 1.12
N HIS A 517 -10.96 -0.36 1.69
CA HIS A 517 -10.90 0.94 1.04
C HIS A 517 -12.17 1.35 0.29
N ALA A 518 -12.95 2.23 0.87
CA ALA A 518 -14.11 2.87 0.26
C ALA A 518 -13.70 4.23 -0.32
N GLU A 519 -13.78 4.38 -1.65
CA GLU A 519 -13.42 5.58 -2.39
C GLU A 519 -14.63 6.20 -3.07
N PRO A 520 -14.95 7.48 -2.79
CA PRO A 520 -15.93 8.23 -3.56
C PRO A 520 -15.49 8.43 -5.01
N ALA A 521 -16.42 8.29 -5.95
CA ALA A 521 -16.16 8.39 -7.38
C ALA A 521 -17.42 8.91 -8.13
N ASN A 522 -17.29 9.11 -9.44
CA ASN A 522 -18.39 9.57 -10.29
C ASN A 522 -19.07 10.83 -9.74
N HIS A 523 -18.27 11.85 -9.44
CA HIS A 523 -18.73 13.13 -8.89
C HIS A 523 -19.52 12.96 -7.58
N GLY A 524 -19.01 12.11 -6.68
CA GLY A 524 -19.60 11.82 -5.38
C GLY A 524 -20.86 10.95 -5.41
N LYS A 525 -21.35 10.53 -6.58
CA LYS A 525 -22.56 9.69 -6.69
C LYS A 525 -22.31 8.24 -6.24
N TRP A 526 -21.11 7.75 -6.43
CA TRP A 526 -20.72 6.39 -6.14
C TRP A 526 -19.67 6.35 -5.03
N THR A 527 -19.74 5.28 -4.24
CA THR A 527 -18.63 4.82 -3.39
C THR A 527 -18.19 3.47 -3.92
N MET A 528 -16.92 3.35 -4.28
CA MET A 528 -16.30 2.13 -4.76
C MET A 528 -15.62 1.44 -3.59
N ILE A 529 -15.96 0.17 -3.33
CA ILE A 529 -15.33 -0.64 -2.27
C ILE A 529 -14.55 -1.77 -2.92
N SER A 530 -13.26 -1.81 -2.69
CA SER A 530 -12.42 -2.91 -3.18
C SER A 530 -12.66 -4.19 -2.37
N GLU A 531 -12.77 -5.32 -3.07
CA GLU A 531 -12.89 -6.65 -2.48
C GLU A 531 -11.60 -7.43 -2.77
N TRP A 532 -10.68 -7.40 -1.82
CA TRP A 532 -9.32 -7.91 -2.00
C TRP A 532 -9.26 -9.39 -2.38
N THR A 533 -10.10 -10.23 -1.76
CA THR A 533 -10.05 -11.70 -1.95
C THR A 533 -10.86 -12.20 -3.15
N THR A 534 -11.75 -11.39 -3.70
CA THR A 534 -12.66 -11.79 -4.78
C THR A 534 -12.34 -11.14 -6.13
N GLY A 535 -11.34 -10.26 -6.17
CA GLY A 535 -10.87 -9.64 -7.42
C GLY A 535 -11.92 -8.77 -8.11
N ARG A 536 -12.67 -7.98 -7.35
CA ARG A 536 -13.69 -7.07 -7.87
C ARG A 536 -13.83 -5.81 -7.02
N ILE A 537 -14.53 -4.82 -7.54
CA ILE A 537 -14.92 -3.61 -6.81
C ILE A 537 -16.44 -3.54 -6.80
N GLY A 538 -17.03 -3.42 -5.61
CA GLY A 538 -18.45 -3.12 -5.45
C GLY A 538 -18.70 -1.62 -5.62
N ILE A 539 -19.73 -1.25 -6.39
CA ILE A 539 -20.19 0.12 -6.57
C ILE A 539 -21.48 0.30 -5.78
N TYR A 540 -21.51 1.35 -4.95
CA TYR A 540 -22.62 1.69 -4.08
C TYR A 540 -23.04 3.15 -4.30
N GLU A 541 -24.34 3.46 -4.12
CA GLU A 541 -24.79 4.85 -4.03
C GLU A 541 -24.20 5.51 -2.78
N SER A 542 -23.48 6.63 -2.92
CA SER A 542 -22.83 7.28 -1.77
C SER A 542 -23.81 7.78 -0.72
N ASP A 543 -25.02 8.24 -1.12
CA ASP A 543 -26.03 8.82 -0.22
C ASP A 543 -26.86 7.77 0.53
N SER A 544 -27.02 6.59 -0.06
CA SER A 544 -27.93 5.58 0.48
C SER A 544 -27.22 4.33 0.96
N GLY A 545 -26.03 4.05 0.46
CA GLY A 545 -25.30 2.79 0.65
C GLY A 545 -25.84 1.64 -0.19
N LYS A 546 -26.82 1.87 -1.08
CA LYS A 546 -27.38 0.82 -1.91
C LYS A 546 -26.37 0.30 -2.91
N PHE A 547 -26.27 -1.02 -3.01
CA PHE A 547 -25.46 -1.67 -4.03
C PHE A 547 -26.03 -1.43 -5.43
N ILE A 548 -25.16 -1.10 -6.38
CA ILE A 548 -25.49 -0.88 -7.78
C ILE A 548 -25.04 -2.06 -8.64
N LYS A 549 -23.72 -2.36 -8.61
CA LYS A 549 -23.11 -3.41 -9.44
C LYS A 549 -21.68 -3.71 -9.01
N TYR A 550 -21.11 -4.75 -9.59
CA TYR A 550 -19.67 -5.02 -9.50
C TYR A 550 -18.90 -4.55 -10.74
N ILE A 551 -17.67 -4.10 -10.53
CA ILE A 551 -16.62 -4.10 -11.55
C ILE A 551 -15.89 -5.40 -11.35
N ASN A 552 -16.04 -6.31 -12.32
CA ASN A 552 -15.40 -7.62 -12.33
C ASN A 552 -14.09 -7.58 -13.11
N ASN A 553 -13.41 -8.73 -13.17
CA ASN A 553 -12.19 -8.90 -13.94
C ASN A 553 -10.96 -8.16 -13.41
N LEU A 554 -10.96 -7.88 -12.12
CA LEU A 554 -9.78 -7.46 -11.37
C LEU A 554 -9.15 -8.70 -10.69
N THR A 555 -7.95 -8.57 -10.14
CA THR A 555 -7.25 -9.67 -9.46
C THR A 555 -7.25 -9.48 -7.95
N THR A 556 -6.56 -8.45 -7.47
CA THR A 556 -6.39 -8.18 -6.04
C THR A 556 -6.48 -6.67 -5.75
N PRO A 557 -7.62 -6.03 -6.03
CA PRO A 557 -7.76 -4.60 -5.81
C PRO A 557 -7.68 -4.29 -4.30
N THR A 558 -6.68 -3.51 -3.92
CA THR A 558 -6.44 -3.14 -2.52
C THR A 558 -6.60 -1.67 -2.23
N PHE A 559 -6.55 -0.83 -3.26
CA PHE A 559 -6.66 0.60 -3.13
C PHE A 559 -7.27 1.18 -4.40
N THR A 560 -8.15 2.15 -4.24
CA THR A 560 -8.74 2.92 -5.32
C THR A 560 -8.45 4.41 -5.12
N TYR A 561 -8.33 5.15 -6.22
CA TYR A 561 -8.08 6.59 -6.21
C TYR A 561 -8.88 7.23 -7.33
N SER A 562 -9.89 8.00 -6.98
CA SER A 562 -10.68 8.77 -7.94
C SER A 562 -10.01 10.11 -8.22
N VAL A 563 -9.68 10.36 -9.48
CA VAL A 563 -8.98 11.60 -9.88
C VAL A 563 -9.80 12.83 -9.51
N GLU A 564 -11.09 12.86 -9.80
CA GLU A 564 -11.97 13.98 -9.47
C GLU A 564 -12.06 14.21 -7.95
N HIS A 565 -12.33 13.16 -7.19
CA HIS A 565 -12.45 13.27 -5.73
C HIS A 565 -11.16 13.78 -5.09
N ARG A 566 -10.02 13.24 -5.52
CA ARG A 566 -8.70 13.55 -4.93
C ARG A 566 -8.11 14.90 -5.33
N GLN A 567 -8.59 15.50 -6.43
CA GLN A 567 -8.13 16.84 -6.84
C GLN A 567 -8.39 17.91 -5.77
N HIS A 568 -9.39 17.73 -4.93
CA HIS A 568 -9.85 18.73 -3.95
C HIS A 568 -9.42 18.41 -2.52
N ILE A 569 -8.79 17.27 -2.29
CA ILE A 569 -8.33 16.85 -0.96
C ILE A 569 -6.85 17.22 -0.80
N PRO A 570 -6.46 17.95 0.27
CA PRO A 570 -5.07 18.29 0.53
C PRO A 570 -4.29 17.03 0.93
N GLY A 571 -3.09 16.88 0.42
CA GLY A 571 -2.19 15.78 0.77
C GLY A 571 -2.62 14.40 0.25
N ALA A 572 -3.50 14.34 -0.75
CA ALA A 572 -4.06 13.10 -1.31
C ALA A 572 -3.41 12.72 -2.64
#